data_f7d4b9b24df95fe7152f863ae89d6230
#
_entry.id   f7d4b9b24df95fe7152f863ae89d6230
#
_cell.length_a   1.000
_cell.length_b   1.000
_cell.length_c   1.000
_cell.angle_alpha   90.00
_cell.angle_beta   90.00
_cell.angle_gamma   90.00
#
_symmetry.space_group_name_H-M   'P 1'
#
loop_
_entity.id
_entity.type
_entity.pdbx_description
1 polymer ?
#
loop_
_entity_poly.entity_id
_entity_poly.type
_entity_poly.pdbx_seq_one_letter_code
_entity_poly.pdbx_strand_id
1 'polypeptide(L)'
;MIAVASGGLFLVAWILSPKHGRLAHLIRRFRLRLQIATDDLLAVIYRREESGRLLMNHGENIVISSSLLSWLTKKRAVSKGWLDSSVLDSESRLQLTPKGREMAQSIVRGHRLWESFLHRDFQLAQDHLHEPAEIAEHFLGPDLQRELSERLDTPGTDPHGQSIP
;
A
#
# COMPACT_ATOMS: atom_id res chain seq x y z
N MET A 1 41.07 -13.25 -26.95
CA MET A 1 40.33 -11.98 -26.77
C MET A 1 38.85 -12.07 -27.17
N ILE A 2 38.49 -12.72 -28.29
CA ILE A 2 37.08 -12.84 -28.77
C ILE A 2 36.21 -13.61 -27.76
N ALA A 3 36.70 -14.70 -27.15
CA ALA A 3 35.93 -15.49 -26.16
C ALA A 3 35.59 -14.72 -24.88
N VAL A 4 36.44 -13.80 -24.44
CA VAL A 4 36.20 -12.97 -23.23
C VAL A 4 35.15 -11.90 -23.55
N ALA A 5 35.21 -11.30 -24.76
CA ALA A 5 34.25 -10.30 -25.21
C ALA A 5 32.85 -10.91 -25.43
N SER A 6 32.77 -12.11 -26.01
CA SER A 6 31.48 -12.81 -26.17
C SER A 6 30.87 -13.27 -24.84
N GLY A 7 31.69 -13.74 -23.88
CA GLY A 7 31.25 -14.09 -22.54
C GLY A 7 30.73 -12.87 -21.76
N GLY A 8 31.40 -11.73 -21.89
CA GLY A 8 30.95 -10.46 -21.30
C GLY A 8 29.62 -9.97 -21.89
N LEU A 9 29.46 -10.03 -23.20
CA LEU A 9 28.21 -9.68 -23.89
C LEU A 9 27.05 -10.61 -23.47
N PHE A 10 27.30 -11.90 -23.33
CA PHE A 10 26.30 -12.86 -22.85
C PHE A 10 25.87 -12.57 -21.42
N LEU A 11 26.81 -12.29 -20.52
CA LEU A 11 26.50 -11.91 -19.12
C LEU A 11 25.66 -10.63 -19.04
N VAL A 12 26.03 -9.61 -19.83
CA VAL A 12 25.26 -8.36 -19.88
C VAL A 12 23.85 -8.62 -20.43
N ALA A 13 23.73 -9.37 -21.52
CA ALA A 13 22.44 -9.73 -22.10
C ALA A 13 21.58 -10.56 -21.12
N TRP A 14 22.17 -11.46 -20.35
CA TRP A 14 21.49 -12.27 -19.33
C TRP A 14 21.01 -11.43 -18.16
N ILE A 15 21.81 -10.48 -17.67
CA ILE A 15 21.44 -9.56 -16.58
C ILE A 15 20.31 -8.60 -17.05
N LEU A 16 20.41 -8.11 -18.27
CA LEU A 16 19.44 -7.15 -18.87
C LEU A 16 18.20 -7.84 -19.45
N SER A 17 18.15 -9.17 -19.51
CA SER A 17 17.01 -9.89 -20.07
C SER A 17 15.69 -9.49 -19.41
N PRO A 18 14.67 -9.00 -20.16
CA PRO A 18 13.43 -8.49 -19.58
C PRO A 18 12.55 -9.58 -18.95
N LYS A 19 12.70 -10.83 -19.35
CA LYS A 19 11.90 -11.96 -18.83
C LYS A 19 12.58 -12.72 -17.69
N HIS A 20 13.89 -12.85 -17.69
CA HIS A 20 14.63 -13.73 -16.76
C HIS A 20 15.79 -13.02 -16.05
N GLY A 21 16.06 -11.75 -16.35
CA GLY A 21 17.16 -11.00 -15.79
C GLY A 21 16.98 -10.66 -14.31
N ARG A 22 18.05 -10.78 -13.53
CA ARG A 22 18.08 -10.38 -12.11
C ARG A 22 17.63 -8.92 -11.93
N LEU A 23 17.96 -8.05 -12.88
CA LEU A 23 17.56 -6.63 -12.86
C LEU A 23 16.04 -6.46 -12.95
N ALA A 24 15.36 -7.22 -13.83
CA ALA A 24 13.91 -7.18 -13.97
C ALA A 24 13.20 -7.61 -12.64
N HIS A 25 13.72 -8.61 -11.95
CA HIS A 25 13.22 -9.03 -10.66
C HIS A 25 13.42 -7.96 -9.58
N LEU A 26 14.59 -7.31 -9.54
CA LEU A 26 14.88 -6.23 -8.60
C LEU A 26 13.96 -5.03 -8.84
N ILE A 27 13.79 -4.62 -10.09
CA ILE A 27 12.88 -3.51 -10.46
C ILE A 27 11.44 -3.85 -10.06
N ARG A 28 10.98 -5.09 -10.33
CA ARG A 28 9.63 -5.52 -9.96
C ARG A 28 9.41 -5.50 -8.44
N ARG A 29 10.36 -6.05 -7.67
CA ARG A 29 10.33 -6.01 -6.20
C ARG A 29 10.35 -4.58 -5.66
N PHE A 30 11.16 -3.71 -6.25
CA PHE A 30 11.22 -2.30 -5.85
C PHE A 30 9.90 -1.58 -6.14
N ARG A 31 9.32 -1.79 -7.33
CA ARG A 31 8.02 -1.21 -7.69
C ARG A 31 6.91 -1.67 -6.75
N LEU A 32 6.89 -2.95 -6.39
CA LEU A 32 5.91 -3.49 -5.44
C LEU A 32 6.08 -2.87 -4.05
N ARG A 33 7.31 -2.80 -3.53
CA ARG A 33 7.59 -2.14 -2.25
C ARG A 33 7.17 -0.67 -2.25
N LEU A 34 7.44 0.05 -3.34
CA LEU A 34 7.04 1.44 -3.47
C LEU A 34 5.51 1.59 -3.55
N GLN A 35 4.82 0.64 -4.17
CA GLN A 35 3.36 0.60 -4.21
C GLN A 35 2.82 0.39 -2.79
N ILE A 36 3.20 -0.68 -2.12
CA ILE A 36 2.80 -1.00 -0.74
C ILE A 36 3.02 0.21 0.17
N ALA A 37 4.24 0.77 0.21
CA ALA A 37 4.53 1.94 1.03
C ALA A 37 3.68 3.18 0.69
N THR A 38 3.24 3.31 -0.58
CA THR A 38 2.35 4.42 -0.98
C THR A 38 0.93 4.15 -0.47
N ASP A 39 0.44 2.93 -0.59
CA ASP A 39 -0.88 2.51 -0.14
C ASP A 39 -0.98 2.64 1.39
N ASP A 40 0.03 2.18 2.14
CA ASP A 40 0.15 2.36 3.60
C ASP A 40 0.09 3.83 4.01
N LEU A 41 0.83 4.69 3.31
CA LEU A 41 0.82 6.13 3.58
C LEU A 41 -0.59 6.71 3.45
N LEU A 42 -1.31 6.38 2.38
CA LEU A 42 -2.68 6.86 2.15
C LEU A 42 -3.64 6.34 3.21
N ALA A 43 -3.56 5.04 3.53
CA ALA A 43 -4.41 4.41 4.54
C ALA A 43 -4.20 5.04 5.93
N VAL A 44 -2.94 5.29 6.33
CA VAL A 44 -2.64 5.93 7.61
C VAL A 44 -3.19 7.35 7.68
N ILE A 45 -3.05 8.16 6.61
CA ILE A 45 -3.60 9.52 6.59
C ILE A 45 -5.12 9.46 6.72
N TYR A 46 -5.79 8.56 5.97
CA TYR A 46 -7.24 8.41 6.01
C TYR A 46 -7.74 7.97 7.40
N ARG A 47 -7.13 6.94 8.01
CA ARG A 47 -7.49 6.48 9.37
C ARG A 47 -7.30 7.59 10.42
N ARG A 48 -6.30 8.46 10.27
CA ARG A 48 -6.11 9.64 11.13
C ARG A 48 -7.25 10.65 10.95
N GLU A 49 -7.65 10.91 9.73
CA GLU A 49 -8.79 11.79 9.45
C GLU A 49 -10.09 11.25 10.04
N GLU A 50 -10.38 9.93 9.91
CA GLU A 50 -11.54 9.29 10.54
C GLU A 50 -11.55 9.44 12.06
N SER A 51 -10.40 9.27 12.70
CA SER A 51 -10.29 9.32 14.16
C SER A 51 -10.35 10.73 14.75
N GLY A 52 -10.52 11.78 13.92
CA GLY A 52 -10.49 13.18 14.36
C GLY A 52 -9.14 13.64 14.93
N ARG A 53 -8.09 12.82 14.83
CA ARG A 53 -6.74 13.11 15.32
C ARG A 53 -5.93 13.98 14.35
N LEU A 54 -6.61 14.81 13.58
CA LEU A 54 -5.99 15.65 12.54
C LEU A 54 -4.99 16.68 13.07
N LEU A 55 -4.90 16.93 14.37
CA LEU A 55 -4.22 18.12 14.86
C LEU A 55 -3.25 17.93 16.04
N MET A 56 -3.08 16.75 16.60
CA MET A 56 -2.23 16.64 17.79
C MET A 56 -1.20 15.52 17.68
N ASN A 57 0.00 15.95 17.42
CA ASN A 57 1.29 15.50 17.98
C ASN A 57 1.54 14.02 18.24
N HIS A 58 2.68 13.63 17.74
CA HIS A 58 3.65 12.64 18.23
C HIS A 58 3.47 11.18 17.83
N GLY A 59 4.42 10.78 17.03
CA GLY A 59 5.17 9.56 17.34
C GLY A 59 4.71 8.25 16.77
N GLU A 60 3.60 8.14 16.08
CA GLU A 60 3.48 7.04 15.12
C GLU A 60 4.25 7.44 13.87
N ASN A 61 5.55 7.26 13.96
CA ASN A 61 6.43 7.32 12.82
C ASN A 61 5.86 6.37 11.77
N ILE A 62 5.41 6.93 10.67
CA ILE A 62 5.37 6.18 9.42
C ILE A 62 6.83 5.80 9.21
N VAL A 63 7.24 4.64 9.73
CA VAL A 63 8.61 4.13 9.61
C VAL A 63 8.77 3.66 8.18
N ILE A 64 8.83 4.64 7.29
CA ILE A 64 9.37 4.40 5.96
C ILE A 64 10.87 4.34 6.20
N SER A 65 11.36 3.13 6.31
CA SER A 65 12.68 2.68 6.78
C SER A 65 13.91 3.29 6.08
N SER A 66 13.72 4.20 5.13
CA SER A 66 14.81 4.99 4.54
C SER A 66 14.29 6.35 4.07
N SER A 67 15.04 7.40 4.26
CA SER A 67 14.72 8.76 3.78
C SER A 67 14.43 8.79 2.27
N LEU A 68 15.14 7.99 1.48
CA LEU A 68 14.96 7.88 0.03
C LEU A 68 13.61 7.23 -0.33
N LEU A 69 13.24 6.12 0.32
CA LEU A 69 11.97 5.45 0.07
C LEU A 69 10.79 6.35 0.46
N SER A 70 10.88 7.04 1.60
CA SER A 70 9.91 8.02 2.04
C SER A 70 9.69 9.13 1.00
N TRP A 71 10.77 9.70 0.52
CA TRP A 71 10.71 10.73 -0.52
C TRP A 71 10.08 10.20 -1.82
N LEU A 72 10.47 9.00 -2.28
CA LEU A 72 9.91 8.37 -3.47
C LEU A 72 8.41 8.06 -3.32
N THR A 73 7.98 7.62 -2.13
CA THR A 73 6.58 7.35 -1.79
C THR A 73 5.75 8.63 -1.89
N LYS A 74 6.18 9.70 -1.24
CA LYS A 74 5.52 11.02 -1.30
C LYS A 74 5.48 11.54 -2.74
N LYS A 75 6.61 11.50 -3.46
CA LYS A 75 6.69 11.91 -4.86
C LYS A 75 5.75 11.13 -5.76
N ARG A 76 5.64 9.80 -5.56
CA ARG A 76 4.69 8.96 -6.28
C ARG A 76 3.25 9.37 -5.99
N ALA A 77 2.88 9.54 -4.70
CA ALA A 77 1.54 9.94 -4.32
C ALA A 77 1.13 11.30 -4.89
N VAL A 78 2.04 12.29 -4.89
CA VAL A 78 1.84 13.59 -5.53
C VAL A 78 1.71 13.45 -7.05
N SER A 79 2.57 12.67 -7.70
CA SER A 79 2.53 12.47 -9.17
C SER A 79 1.24 11.77 -9.63
N LYS A 80 0.59 10.98 -8.77
CA LYS A 80 -0.71 10.35 -8.99
C LYS A 80 -1.89 11.28 -8.67
N GLY A 81 -1.61 12.46 -8.08
CA GLY A 81 -2.62 13.41 -7.63
C GLY A 81 -3.37 12.93 -6.40
N TRP A 82 -2.76 12.09 -5.55
CA TRP A 82 -3.34 11.57 -4.30
C TRP A 82 -3.02 12.45 -3.10
N LEU A 83 -1.87 13.12 -3.12
CA LEU A 83 -1.46 14.11 -2.12
C LEU A 83 -1.26 15.47 -2.76
N ASP A 84 -1.44 16.53 -1.98
CA ASP A 84 -1.13 17.89 -2.41
C ASP A 84 0.37 18.07 -2.61
N SER A 85 0.77 18.89 -3.59
CA SER A 85 2.18 19.13 -3.93
C SER A 85 2.95 19.87 -2.82
N SER A 86 2.26 20.64 -1.98
CA SER A 86 2.84 21.34 -0.82
C SER A 86 3.50 20.39 0.20
N VAL A 87 3.14 19.11 0.15
CA VAL A 87 3.70 18.04 1.00
C VAL A 87 5.18 17.78 0.74
N LEU A 88 5.69 18.09 -0.45
CA LEU A 88 7.11 17.88 -0.79
C LEU A 88 8.03 18.92 -0.12
N ASP A 89 7.47 20.08 0.22
CA ASP A 89 8.20 21.22 0.78
C ASP A 89 8.13 21.30 2.32
N SER A 90 7.13 20.63 2.93
CA SER A 90 6.98 20.61 4.39
C SER A 90 6.40 19.29 4.90
N GLU A 91 7.03 18.72 5.94
CA GLU A 91 6.55 17.48 6.57
C GLU A 91 5.27 17.66 7.40
N SER A 92 4.80 18.89 7.57
CA SER A 92 3.85 19.23 8.62
C SER A 92 2.37 19.00 8.29
N ARG A 93 1.97 18.77 7.04
CA ARG A 93 0.55 18.56 6.68
C ARG A 93 0.36 17.66 5.47
N LEU A 94 0.43 16.36 5.71
CA LEU A 94 -0.01 15.38 4.72
C LEU A 94 -1.54 15.45 4.60
N GLN A 95 -2.04 15.95 3.47
CA GLN A 95 -3.48 16.01 3.18
C GLN A 95 -3.81 15.24 1.92
N LEU A 96 -4.86 14.43 1.98
CA LEU A 96 -5.38 13.72 0.83
C LEU A 96 -6.13 14.68 -0.08
N THR A 97 -5.88 14.59 -1.38
CA THR A 97 -6.80 15.16 -2.37
C THR A 97 -8.11 14.37 -2.41
N PRO A 98 -9.20 14.86 -3.03
CA PRO A 98 -10.41 14.06 -3.22
C PRO A 98 -10.12 12.70 -3.85
N LYS A 99 -9.28 12.65 -4.89
CA LYS A 99 -8.83 11.42 -5.54
C LYS A 99 -7.99 10.52 -4.62
N GLY A 100 -7.13 11.13 -3.79
CA GLY A 100 -6.36 10.41 -2.78
C GLY A 100 -7.23 9.79 -1.71
N ARG A 101 -8.30 10.49 -1.32
CA ARG A 101 -9.29 10.00 -0.36
C ARG A 101 -10.05 8.78 -0.90
N GLU A 102 -10.51 8.82 -2.15
CA GLU A 102 -11.15 7.66 -2.79
C GLU A 102 -10.23 6.43 -2.81
N MET A 103 -8.96 6.65 -3.18
CA MET A 103 -7.96 5.57 -3.17
C MET A 103 -7.71 5.03 -1.76
N ALA A 104 -7.56 5.90 -0.77
CA ALA A 104 -7.36 5.51 0.63
C ALA A 104 -8.59 4.77 1.20
N GLN A 105 -9.79 5.22 0.88
CA GLN A 105 -11.03 4.53 1.23
C GLN A 105 -11.07 3.11 0.65
N SER A 106 -10.70 2.94 -0.61
CA SER A 106 -10.64 1.62 -1.23
C SER A 106 -9.67 0.67 -0.53
N ILE A 107 -8.50 1.18 -0.12
CA ILE A 107 -7.51 0.38 0.62
C ILE A 107 -8.07 -0.02 1.99
N VAL A 108 -8.56 0.95 2.76
CA VAL A 108 -9.12 0.71 4.11
C VAL A 108 -10.35 -0.19 4.05
N ARG A 109 -11.20 -0.04 3.02
CA ARG A 109 -12.31 -0.93 2.76
C ARG A 109 -11.83 -2.39 2.54
N GLY A 110 -10.82 -2.57 1.70
CA GLY A 110 -10.23 -3.89 1.45
C GLY A 110 -9.74 -4.56 2.74
N HIS A 111 -9.01 -3.80 3.56
CA HIS A 111 -8.53 -4.25 4.87
C HIS A 111 -9.67 -4.73 5.77
N ARG A 112 -10.68 -3.87 6.01
CA ARG A 112 -11.80 -4.16 6.92
C ARG A 112 -12.69 -5.31 6.42
N LEU A 113 -12.89 -5.42 5.10
CA LEU A 113 -13.59 -6.56 4.51
C LEU A 113 -12.83 -7.86 4.71
N TRP A 114 -11.49 -7.83 4.58
CA TRP A 114 -10.67 -9.01 4.77
C TRP A 114 -10.62 -9.46 6.21
N GLU A 115 -10.49 -8.54 7.17
CA GLU A 115 -10.62 -8.85 8.60
C GLU A 115 -11.97 -9.50 8.91
N SER A 116 -13.07 -8.94 8.38
CA SER A 116 -14.42 -9.48 8.55
C SER A 116 -14.55 -10.89 7.97
N PHE A 117 -13.94 -11.14 6.81
CA PHE A 117 -13.91 -12.46 6.18
C PHE A 117 -13.13 -13.47 7.01
N LEU A 118 -11.94 -13.09 7.47
CA LEU A 118 -11.13 -13.98 8.31
C LEU A 118 -11.81 -14.29 9.64
N HIS A 119 -12.45 -13.30 10.26
CA HIS A 119 -13.17 -13.48 11.50
C HIS A 119 -14.38 -14.43 11.33
N ARG A 120 -15.18 -14.21 10.28
CA ARG A 120 -16.41 -14.99 10.04
C ARG A 120 -16.13 -16.40 9.55
N ASP A 121 -15.32 -16.56 8.51
CA ASP A 121 -15.16 -17.83 7.81
C ASP A 121 -14.07 -18.72 8.43
N PHE A 122 -13.08 -18.14 9.09
CA PHE A 122 -11.99 -18.87 9.76
C PHE A 122 -12.04 -18.81 11.27
N GLN A 123 -12.97 -18.04 11.85
CA GLN A 123 -13.13 -17.86 13.31
C GLN A 123 -11.84 -17.41 14.01
N LEU A 124 -11.01 -16.63 13.32
CA LEU A 124 -9.79 -16.09 13.88
C LEU A 124 -10.13 -15.06 14.97
N ALA A 125 -9.38 -15.09 16.05
CA ALA A 125 -9.50 -14.09 17.11
C ALA A 125 -9.10 -12.70 16.59
N GLN A 126 -9.68 -11.64 17.16
CA GLN A 126 -9.50 -10.27 16.68
C GLN A 126 -8.03 -9.81 16.69
N ASP A 127 -7.23 -10.27 17.64
CA ASP A 127 -5.80 -9.98 17.76
C ASP A 127 -4.92 -10.65 16.68
N HIS A 128 -5.48 -11.60 15.93
CA HIS A 128 -4.80 -12.31 14.84
C HIS A 128 -5.27 -11.91 13.43
N LEU A 129 -6.17 -10.94 13.31
CA LEU A 129 -6.74 -10.51 12.02
C LEU A 129 -5.85 -9.51 11.28
N HIS A 130 -5.15 -8.65 12.02
CA HIS A 130 -4.54 -7.44 11.48
C HIS A 130 -3.38 -7.75 10.51
N GLU A 131 -2.45 -8.62 10.91
CA GLU A 131 -1.28 -8.94 10.10
C GLU A 131 -1.64 -9.57 8.73
N PRO A 132 -2.55 -10.57 8.62
CA PRO A 132 -3.00 -11.08 7.33
C PRO A 132 -3.74 -10.02 6.49
N ALA A 133 -4.49 -9.12 7.13
CA ALA A 133 -5.25 -8.08 6.44
C ALA A 133 -4.34 -6.99 5.85
N GLU A 134 -3.28 -6.59 6.55
CA GLU A 134 -2.27 -5.66 6.05
C GLU A 134 -1.60 -6.16 4.76
N ILE A 135 -1.36 -7.46 4.65
CA ILE A 135 -0.77 -8.02 3.42
C ILE A 135 -1.80 -8.07 2.30
N ALA A 136 -3.03 -8.46 2.60
CA ALA A 136 -4.07 -8.68 1.60
C ALA A 136 -4.60 -7.39 0.98
N GLU A 137 -4.70 -6.29 1.75
CA GLU A 137 -5.32 -5.03 1.31
C GLU A 137 -4.72 -4.45 0.03
N HIS A 138 -3.42 -4.67 -0.20
CA HIS A 138 -2.72 -4.18 -1.40
C HIS A 138 -3.06 -4.96 -2.69
N PHE A 139 -3.70 -6.12 -2.55
CA PHE A 139 -4.04 -7.01 -3.66
C PHE A 139 -5.54 -7.15 -3.88
N LEU A 140 -6.35 -6.62 -2.96
CA LEU A 140 -7.81 -6.65 -3.04
C LEU A 140 -8.33 -5.56 -3.99
N GLY A 141 -8.40 -5.89 -5.28
CA GLY A 141 -9.00 -5.00 -6.27
C GLY A 141 -10.53 -4.83 -6.06
N PRO A 142 -11.14 -3.81 -6.73
CA PRO A 142 -12.55 -3.47 -6.53
C PRO A 142 -13.52 -4.63 -6.76
N ASP A 143 -13.23 -5.50 -7.73
CA ASP A 143 -14.08 -6.66 -8.02
C ASP A 143 -14.07 -7.67 -6.88
N LEU A 144 -12.90 -7.97 -6.33
CA LEU A 144 -12.76 -8.87 -5.19
C LEU A 144 -13.34 -8.27 -3.91
N GLN A 145 -13.20 -6.96 -3.71
CA GLN A 145 -13.86 -6.26 -2.59
C GLN A 145 -15.39 -6.35 -2.68
N ARG A 146 -15.94 -6.24 -3.89
CA ARG A 146 -17.39 -6.40 -4.13
C ARG A 146 -17.82 -7.83 -3.80
N GLU A 147 -17.12 -8.83 -4.31
CA GLU A 147 -17.41 -10.25 -4.04
C GLU A 147 -17.35 -10.56 -2.54
N LEU A 148 -16.32 -10.07 -1.84
CA LEU A 148 -16.20 -10.20 -0.39
C LEU A 148 -17.36 -9.52 0.34
N SER A 149 -17.73 -8.30 -0.08
CA SER A 149 -18.84 -7.56 0.54
C SER A 149 -20.16 -8.32 0.38
N GLU A 150 -20.44 -8.84 -0.81
CA GLU A 150 -21.64 -9.65 -1.09
C GLU A 150 -21.63 -10.94 -0.25
N ARG A 151 -20.52 -11.66 -0.20
CA ARG A 151 -20.34 -12.87 0.61
C ARG A 151 -20.54 -12.60 2.11
N LEU A 152 -20.20 -11.43 2.58
CA LEU A 152 -20.35 -11.00 3.97
C LEU A 152 -21.70 -10.35 4.28
N ASP A 153 -22.66 -10.41 3.37
CA ASP A 153 -23.97 -9.75 3.49
C ASP A 153 -23.86 -8.22 3.69
N THR A 154 -22.89 -7.59 3.01
CA THR A 154 -22.66 -6.16 3.01
C THR A 154 -22.44 -5.60 4.44
N PRO A 155 -21.36 -5.98 5.13
CA PRO A 155 -21.15 -5.58 6.51
C PRO A 155 -20.95 -4.07 6.62
N GLY A 156 -21.59 -3.42 7.56
CA GLY A 156 -21.43 -1.98 7.84
C GLY A 156 -20.21 -1.68 8.68
N THR A 157 -19.72 -2.64 9.47
CA THR A 157 -18.58 -2.51 10.37
C THR A 157 -17.68 -3.74 10.31
N ASP A 158 -16.40 -3.54 10.61
CA ASP A 158 -15.42 -4.59 10.80
C ASP A 158 -15.55 -5.27 12.20
N PRO A 159 -14.79 -6.32 12.50
CA PRO A 159 -14.81 -6.99 13.81
C PRO A 159 -14.40 -6.08 14.99
N HIS A 160 -13.73 -4.97 14.73
CA HIS A 160 -13.32 -3.98 15.72
C HIS A 160 -14.36 -2.86 15.90
N GLY A 161 -15.49 -2.91 15.17
CA GLY A 161 -16.55 -1.90 15.21
C GLY A 161 -16.27 -0.65 14.37
N GLN A 162 -15.25 -0.67 13.52
CA GLN A 162 -14.96 0.45 12.61
C GLN A 162 -15.84 0.37 11.35
N SER A 163 -16.37 1.52 10.92
CA SER A 163 -17.21 1.59 9.70
C SER A 163 -16.43 1.15 8.46
N ILE A 164 -17.01 0.27 7.65
CA ILE A 164 -16.44 -0.11 6.33
C ILE A 164 -16.88 0.95 5.32
N PRO A 165 -15.92 1.75 4.76
CA PRO A 165 -16.25 2.86 3.88
C PRO A 165 -16.80 2.44 2.52
#